data_610899e903a2b684755425b1c5c5c0c1
#
_entry.id   610899e903a2b684755425b1c5c5c0c1
#
_cell.length_a   1.000
_cell.length_b   1.000
_cell.length_c   1.000
_cell.angle_alpha   90.00
_cell.angle_beta   90.00
_cell.angle_gamma   90.00
#
_symmetry.space_group_name_H-M   'P 1'
#
loop_
_entity.id
_entity.type
_entity.pdbx_description
1 polymer ?
#
loop_
_entity_poly.entity_id
_entity_poly.type
_entity_poly.pdbx_seq_one_letter_code
_entity_poly.pdbx_strand_id
1 'polypeptide(L)'
;MQRSFDMRRPSSRFYAVSLLVSGLISATLAGGVLADDTLMRKTGLWEINMKMDGVPSLGAIQQCIDQSTDNLMQQHEKNAKTDCSVMDIKRQGNKVTMHSVCKLGETVATSDAAFVGSFDVAYKGDIKTSYVPPMNGRSETKVSMAAKWLSPCKPGQKPGDVILPNMKGININEMMNDPKFQEMMKRQK
;
A
#
# COMPACT_ATOMS: atom_id res chain seq x y z
N MET A 1 6.20 -56.40 48.55
CA MET A 1 7.16 -56.20 49.63
C MET A 1 7.17 -54.73 50.00
N GLN A 2 6.49 -54.46 50.97
CA GLN A 2 6.49 -53.57 52.10
C GLN A 2 7.86 -53.07 52.57
N ARG A 3 7.90 -51.78 52.88
CA ARG A 3 8.38 -51.11 54.14
C ARG A 3 8.48 -49.64 53.84
N SER A 4 7.68 -48.79 54.34
CA SER A 4 7.39 -48.12 55.63
C SER A 4 8.59 -47.68 56.44
N PHE A 5 8.34 -46.50 57.06
CA PHE A 5 9.07 -45.78 58.14
C PHE A 5 10.03 -44.71 57.69
N ASP A 6 10.13 -43.53 58.28
CA ASP A 6 9.40 -42.96 59.44
C ASP A 6 9.65 -41.43 59.49
N MET A 7 8.74 -40.80 60.19
CA MET A 7 8.76 -39.42 60.66
C MET A 7 10.01 -39.02 61.43
N ARG A 8 10.46 -37.80 61.28
CA ARG A 8 10.80 -36.93 62.41
C ARG A 8 10.89 -35.46 62.01
N ARG A 9 9.96 -34.67 62.55
CA ARG A 9 10.20 -33.26 62.90
C ARG A 9 10.99 -33.21 64.23
N PRO A 10 11.80 -32.16 64.45
CA PRO A 10 11.33 -31.08 65.34
C PRO A 10 11.76 -29.67 64.93
N SER A 11 10.85 -28.79 65.06
CA SER A 11 10.68 -27.64 65.97
C SER A 11 11.77 -26.55 65.95
N SER A 12 11.26 -25.39 65.56
CA SER A 12 11.29 -24.09 66.23
C SER A 12 12.62 -23.34 66.35
N ARG A 13 12.60 -22.17 65.81
CA ARG A 13 12.63 -20.86 66.52
C ARG A 13 13.02 -19.71 65.59
N PHE A 14 12.09 -18.82 65.48
CA PHE A 14 12.20 -17.37 65.53
C PHE A 14 13.55 -16.75 65.17
N TYR A 15 13.58 -15.90 64.16
CA TYR A 15 13.78 -14.46 64.35
C TYR A 15 13.30 -13.69 63.12
N ALA A 16 12.62 -12.65 63.46
CA ALA A 16 11.96 -11.69 62.58
C ALA A 16 12.96 -10.68 61.94
N VAL A 17 12.39 -9.87 61.06
CA VAL A 17 12.79 -8.52 60.67
C VAL A 17 13.84 -8.44 59.58
N SER A 18 13.43 -8.11 58.38
CA SER A 18 13.65 -6.75 57.90
C SER A 18 13.16 -6.59 56.44
N LEU A 19 12.20 -5.66 56.33
CA LEU A 19 12.06 -4.59 55.32
C LEU A 19 12.18 -4.95 53.84
N LEU A 20 11.04 -5.15 53.29
CA LEU A 20 10.43 -4.54 52.11
C LEU A 20 11.22 -3.40 51.46
N VAL A 21 11.71 -3.63 50.30
CA VAL A 21 11.70 -2.63 49.25
C VAL A 21 11.08 -3.27 48.00
N SER A 22 9.79 -3.13 47.89
CA SER A 22 9.05 -3.44 46.67
C SER A 22 9.36 -2.36 45.65
N GLY A 23 10.37 -2.58 44.83
CA GLY A 23 10.61 -1.83 43.62
C GLY A 23 9.63 -2.32 42.54
N LEU A 24 8.51 -1.65 42.39
CA LEU A 24 7.66 -1.74 41.22
C LEU A 24 8.44 -1.22 40.00
N ILE A 25 9.13 -2.10 39.33
CA ILE A 25 9.60 -1.83 37.96
C ILE A 25 8.38 -1.90 37.07
N SER A 26 7.72 -0.77 36.87
CA SER A 26 6.74 -0.60 35.80
C SER A 26 7.49 -0.64 34.46
N ALA A 27 7.60 -1.83 33.89
CA ALA A 27 8.02 -1.98 32.52
C ALA A 27 6.91 -1.42 31.63
N THR A 28 7.04 -0.15 31.26
CA THR A 28 6.27 0.44 30.17
C THR A 28 6.71 -0.28 28.89
N LEU A 29 5.94 -1.29 28.50
CA LEU A 29 5.96 -1.81 27.14
C LEU A 29 5.56 -0.65 26.21
N ALA A 30 6.55 0.08 25.74
CA ALA A 30 6.39 0.92 24.58
C ALA A 30 6.12 -0.05 23.42
N GLY A 31 4.85 -0.37 23.21
CA GLY A 31 4.40 -1.04 22.02
C GLY A 31 4.73 -0.13 20.84
N GLY A 32 5.83 -0.42 20.14
CA GLY A 32 6.11 0.17 18.85
C GLY A 32 4.94 -0.18 17.95
N VAL A 33 4.12 0.80 17.63
CA VAL A 33 3.18 0.71 16.51
C VAL A 33 4.06 0.56 15.29
N LEU A 34 4.20 -0.66 14.77
CA LEU A 34 4.73 -0.87 13.44
C LEU A 34 3.76 -0.15 12.51
N ALA A 35 4.15 1.02 12.03
CA ALA A 35 3.43 1.71 11.00
C ALA A 35 3.43 0.74 9.80
N ASP A 36 2.25 0.26 9.46
CA ASP A 36 2.04 -0.49 8.23
C ASP A 36 2.32 0.47 7.08
N ASP A 37 3.49 0.35 6.45
CA ASP A 37 3.95 1.19 5.34
C ASP A 37 3.18 0.88 4.04
N THR A 38 2.16 0.03 4.10
CA THR A 38 1.33 -0.27 2.94
C THR A 38 0.50 0.96 2.56
N LEU A 39 0.69 1.42 1.32
CA LEU A 39 -0.10 2.50 0.70
C LEU A 39 -1.47 1.97 0.25
N MET A 40 -2.22 1.37 1.17
CA MET A 40 -3.53 0.81 0.84
C MET A 40 -4.62 1.82 1.15
N ARG A 41 -5.51 2.00 0.19
CA ARG A 41 -6.71 2.81 0.36
C ARG A 41 -7.79 1.99 1.07
N LYS A 42 -8.69 2.67 1.77
CA LYS A 42 -9.90 2.05 2.32
C LYS A 42 -10.68 1.33 1.20
N THR A 43 -11.05 0.09 1.46
CA THR A 43 -11.92 -0.70 0.55
C THR A 43 -13.20 0.04 0.21
N GLY A 44 -13.62 0.02 -1.05
CA GLY A 44 -14.84 0.63 -1.54
C GLY A 44 -14.69 1.34 -2.87
N LEU A 45 -15.66 2.20 -3.16
CA LEU A 45 -15.74 3.00 -4.38
C LEU A 45 -15.01 4.33 -4.18
N TRP A 46 -14.02 4.55 -5.00
CA TRP A 46 -13.25 5.78 -5.05
C TRP A 46 -13.54 6.58 -6.32
N GLU A 47 -13.58 7.89 -6.19
CA GLU A 47 -13.56 8.82 -7.31
C GLU A 47 -12.15 9.39 -7.44
N ILE A 48 -11.60 9.33 -8.64
CA ILE A 48 -10.23 9.75 -8.94
C ILE A 48 -10.27 10.74 -10.10
N ASN A 49 -9.73 11.92 -9.87
CA ASN A 49 -9.52 12.95 -10.89
C ASN A 49 -8.02 13.05 -11.15
N MET A 50 -7.61 12.84 -12.41
CA MET A 50 -6.21 12.96 -12.83
C MET A 50 -6.06 14.03 -13.91
N LYS A 51 -4.97 14.78 -13.82
CA LYS A 51 -4.54 15.73 -14.84
C LYS A 51 -3.09 15.41 -15.19
N MET A 52 -2.83 15.29 -16.48
CA MET A 52 -1.48 15.08 -17.02
C MET A 52 -1.17 16.22 -17.98
N ASP A 53 0.03 16.78 -17.91
CA ASP A 53 0.44 17.87 -18.79
C ASP A 53 0.37 17.47 -20.26
N GLY A 54 -0.30 18.29 -21.06
CA GLY A 54 -0.48 18.06 -22.50
C GLY A 54 -1.45 16.93 -22.86
N VAL A 55 -2.27 16.45 -21.92
CA VAL A 55 -3.31 15.44 -22.17
C VAL A 55 -4.67 15.98 -21.71
N PRO A 56 -5.73 15.93 -22.55
CA PRO A 56 -7.07 16.28 -22.11
C PRO A 56 -7.52 15.45 -20.91
N SER A 57 -8.22 16.08 -19.97
CA SER A 57 -8.75 15.34 -18.81
C SER A 57 -9.84 14.36 -19.25
N LEU A 58 -9.76 13.14 -18.78
CA LEU A 58 -10.78 12.12 -18.99
C LEU A 58 -12.01 12.30 -18.08
N GLY A 59 -11.97 13.30 -17.18
CA GLY A 59 -13.01 13.50 -16.16
C GLY A 59 -12.78 12.61 -14.93
N ALA A 60 -13.80 12.55 -14.06
CA ALA A 60 -13.74 11.75 -12.84
C ALA A 60 -13.90 10.26 -13.16
N ILE A 61 -12.93 9.47 -12.75
CA ILE A 61 -12.93 8.01 -12.87
C ILE A 61 -13.44 7.44 -11.55
N GLN A 62 -14.35 6.48 -11.56
CA GLN A 62 -14.73 5.74 -10.35
C GLN A 62 -14.12 4.33 -10.40
N GLN A 63 -13.56 3.89 -9.28
CA GLN A 63 -12.93 2.60 -9.15
C GLN A 63 -13.40 1.90 -7.87
N CYS A 64 -13.90 0.66 -8.01
CA CYS A 64 -14.14 -0.24 -6.89
C CYS A 64 -12.84 -0.95 -6.53
N ILE A 65 -12.39 -0.85 -5.29
CA ILE A 65 -11.16 -1.47 -4.83
C ILE A 65 -11.35 -2.25 -3.54
N ASP A 66 -10.49 -3.23 -3.36
CA ASP A 66 -10.23 -3.91 -2.08
C ASP A 66 -8.72 -4.09 -1.88
N GLN A 67 -8.33 -4.75 -0.82
CA GLN A 67 -6.92 -4.99 -0.50
C GLN A 67 -6.18 -5.77 -1.59
N SER A 68 -6.86 -6.63 -2.34
CA SER A 68 -6.23 -7.43 -3.40
C SER A 68 -6.01 -6.65 -4.69
N THR A 69 -6.82 -5.62 -4.94
CA THR A 69 -6.80 -4.80 -6.16
C THR A 69 -6.07 -3.47 -5.95
N ASP A 70 -5.86 -3.04 -4.70
CA ASP A 70 -5.20 -1.77 -4.36
C ASP A 70 -3.73 -1.93 -3.98
N ASN A 71 -3.20 -3.11 -4.02
CA ASN A 71 -1.80 -3.34 -3.66
C ASN A 71 -0.87 -2.92 -4.80
N LEU A 72 -0.49 -1.64 -4.82
CA LEU A 72 0.42 -1.06 -5.81
C LEU A 72 1.79 -1.77 -5.82
N MET A 73 2.27 -2.24 -4.67
CA MET A 73 3.54 -2.96 -4.56
C MET A 73 3.46 -4.34 -5.21
N GLN A 74 2.38 -5.11 -4.97
CA GLN A 74 2.20 -6.42 -5.61
C GLN A 74 1.93 -6.33 -7.12
N GLN A 75 1.37 -5.22 -7.60
CA GLN A 75 1.19 -5.00 -9.03
C GLN A 75 2.54 -4.85 -9.75
N HIS A 76 3.54 -4.27 -9.10
CA HIS A 76 4.92 -4.21 -9.64
C HIS A 76 5.56 -5.60 -9.71
N GLU A 77 5.40 -6.44 -8.70
CA GLU A 77 5.93 -7.81 -8.70
C GLU A 77 5.29 -8.71 -9.76
N LYS A 78 3.97 -8.57 -9.98
CA LYS A 78 3.24 -9.35 -11.01
C LYS A 78 3.54 -8.89 -12.43
N ASN A 79 3.88 -7.62 -12.63
CA ASN A 79 4.28 -7.08 -13.92
C ASN A 79 5.79 -7.19 -14.12
N ALA A 80 6.31 -8.40 -14.22
CA ALA A 80 7.73 -8.78 -14.32
C ALA A 80 8.55 -8.11 -15.45
N LYS A 81 8.03 -7.06 -16.09
CA LYS A 81 8.72 -6.27 -17.12
C LYS A 81 9.23 -4.92 -16.62
N THR A 82 8.88 -4.54 -15.41
CA THR A 82 9.37 -3.29 -14.80
C THR A 82 10.43 -3.66 -13.78
N ASP A 83 11.68 -3.52 -14.15
CA ASP A 83 12.83 -3.74 -13.28
C ASP A 83 13.14 -2.43 -12.56
N CYS A 84 12.78 -2.32 -11.29
CA CYS A 84 13.06 -1.16 -10.47
C CYS A 84 14.28 -1.42 -9.59
N SER A 85 15.35 -0.70 -9.85
CA SER A 85 16.58 -0.73 -9.03
C SER A 85 16.45 0.06 -7.72
N VAL A 86 15.51 1.01 -7.67
CA VAL A 86 15.20 1.82 -6.48
C VAL A 86 13.69 1.90 -6.32
N MET A 87 13.23 1.69 -5.08
CA MET A 87 11.86 1.92 -4.64
C MET A 87 11.91 2.35 -3.17
N ASP A 88 11.84 3.65 -2.93
CA ASP A 88 11.90 4.24 -1.59
C ASP A 88 10.57 4.92 -1.29
N ILE A 89 9.88 4.45 -0.26
CA ILE A 89 8.58 4.97 0.18
C ILE A 89 8.74 5.44 1.62
N LYS A 90 8.33 6.68 1.89
CA LYS A 90 8.40 7.28 3.22
C LYS A 90 7.06 7.85 3.60
N ARG A 91 6.59 7.52 4.80
CA ARG A 91 5.40 8.08 5.40
C ARG A 91 5.75 9.01 6.55
N GLN A 92 5.22 10.20 6.53
CA GLN A 92 5.37 11.20 7.60
C GLN A 92 3.99 11.82 7.89
N GLY A 93 3.32 11.30 8.90
CA GLY A 93 1.95 11.71 9.23
C GLY A 93 0.98 11.43 8.08
N ASN A 94 0.38 12.48 7.54
CA ASN A 94 -0.55 12.41 6.42
C ASN A 94 0.12 12.59 5.04
N LYS A 95 1.44 12.66 5.00
CA LYS A 95 2.21 12.76 3.75
C LYS A 95 2.94 11.45 3.47
N VAL A 96 2.84 11.00 2.24
CA VAL A 96 3.62 9.88 1.70
C VAL A 96 4.42 10.38 0.52
N THR A 97 5.71 10.05 0.49
CA THR A 97 6.58 10.31 -0.65
C THR A 97 7.09 8.99 -1.20
N MET A 98 7.26 8.94 -2.50
CA MET A 98 7.82 7.80 -3.21
C MET A 98 8.89 8.28 -4.19
N HIS A 99 10.03 7.59 -4.19
CA HIS A 99 11.07 7.74 -5.20
C HIS A 99 11.32 6.38 -5.83
N SER A 100 11.33 6.31 -7.17
CA SER A 100 11.61 5.06 -7.87
C SER A 100 12.46 5.28 -9.11
N VAL A 101 13.31 4.30 -9.41
CA VAL A 101 14.12 4.24 -10.63
C VAL A 101 13.85 2.88 -11.27
N CYS A 102 13.17 2.88 -12.40
CA CYS A 102 12.71 1.67 -13.07
C CYS A 102 13.16 1.62 -14.52
N LYS A 103 13.54 0.44 -14.99
CA LYS A 103 13.88 0.20 -16.39
C LYS A 103 12.61 -0.22 -17.15
N LEU A 104 12.28 0.56 -18.19
CA LEU A 104 11.15 0.35 -19.07
C LEU A 104 11.67 0.07 -20.50
N GLY A 105 12.03 -1.17 -20.78
CA GLY A 105 12.75 -1.52 -22.00
C GLY A 105 14.15 -0.89 -22.00
N GLU A 106 14.43 0.01 -22.95
CA GLU A 106 15.71 0.74 -23.01
C GLU A 106 15.69 2.06 -22.25
N THR A 107 14.51 2.53 -21.80
CA THR A 107 14.35 3.79 -21.08
C THR A 107 14.47 3.56 -19.58
N VAL A 108 15.20 4.43 -18.90
CA VAL A 108 15.17 4.53 -17.44
C VAL A 108 14.17 5.62 -17.07
N ALA A 109 13.16 5.26 -16.28
CA ALA A 109 12.17 6.16 -15.73
C ALA A 109 12.50 6.43 -14.26
N THR A 110 12.75 7.71 -13.93
CA THR A 110 12.91 8.15 -12.53
C THR A 110 11.67 8.90 -12.13
N SER A 111 10.97 8.42 -11.10
CA SER A 111 9.72 9.00 -10.62
C SER A 111 9.84 9.48 -9.19
N ASP A 112 9.37 10.70 -8.95
CA ASP A 112 9.17 11.28 -7.63
C ASP A 112 7.67 11.56 -7.46
N ALA A 113 7.08 11.07 -6.37
CA ALA A 113 5.70 11.30 -6.04
C ALA A 113 5.53 11.77 -4.61
N ALA A 114 4.53 12.62 -4.40
CA ALA A 114 4.11 13.07 -3.07
C ALA A 114 2.59 13.03 -2.97
N PHE A 115 2.10 12.35 -1.94
CA PHE A 115 0.68 12.25 -1.66
C PHE A 115 0.40 12.86 -0.28
N VAL A 116 -0.67 13.63 -0.16
CA VAL A 116 -1.07 14.30 1.10
C VAL A 116 -2.55 14.09 1.34
N GLY A 117 -2.90 13.64 2.53
CA GLY A 117 -4.29 13.41 2.94
C GLY A 117 -4.47 12.08 3.67
N SER A 118 -5.70 11.57 3.66
CA SER A 118 -6.06 10.29 4.26
C SER A 118 -6.42 9.28 3.18
N PHE A 119 -5.75 8.15 3.18
CA PHE A 119 -6.06 7.02 2.28
C PHE A 119 -7.37 6.30 2.65
N ASP A 120 -8.02 6.73 3.74
CA ASP A 120 -9.36 6.26 4.13
C ASP A 120 -10.48 7.18 3.64
N VAL A 121 -10.16 8.46 3.37
CA VAL A 121 -11.18 9.48 3.06
C VAL A 121 -10.91 10.21 1.76
N ALA A 122 -9.80 10.92 1.69
CA ALA A 122 -9.41 11.67 0.51
C ALA A 122 -7.93 12.07 0.58
N TYR A 123 -7.28 12.06 -0.58
CA TYR A 123 -5.90 12.52 -0.71
C TYR A 123 -5.68 13.21 -2.07
N LYS A 124 -4.61 13.99 -2.15
CA LYS A 124 -4.10 14.56 -3.40
C LYS A 124 -2.67 14.06 -3.59
N GLY A 125 -2.24 14.01 -4.83
CA GLY A 125 -0.88 13.60 -5.15
C GLY A 125 -0.37 14.27 -6.41
N ASP A 126 0.94 14.51 -6.42
CA ASP A 126 1.69 14.98 -7.57
C ASP A 126 2.79 13.97 -7.87
N ILE A 127 2.94 13.62 -9.14
CA ILE A 127 3.91 12.66 -9.63
C ILE A 127 4.67 13.33 -10.77
N LYS A 128 5.99 13.30 -10.69
CA LYS A 128 6.90 13.74 -11.74
C LYS A 128 7.73 12.55 -12.16
N THR A 129 7.76 12.25 -13.46
CA THR A 129 8.58 11.18 -14.02
C THR A 129 9.47 11.73 -15.13
N SER A 130 10.77 11.45 -15.06
CA SER A 130 11.76 11.75 -16.08
C SER A 130 12.14 10.48 -16.83
N TYR A 131 12.40 10.56 -18.13
CA TYR A 131 12.69 9.43 -19.01
C TYR A 131 14.02 9.64 -19.73
N VAL A 132 14.93 8.66 -19.63
CA VAL A 132 16.23 8.65 -20.31
C VAL A 132 16.48 7.29 -20.96
N PRO A 133 16.56 7.20 -22.29
CA PRO A 133 16.20 8.21 -23.30
C PRO A 133 14.70 8.58 -23.25
N PRO A 134 14.26 9.64 -23.94
CA PRO A 134 12.85 10.04 -23.99
C PRO A 134 11.94 8.91 -24.43
N MET A 135 10.80 8.76 -23.76
CA MET A 135 9.79 7.76 -24.07
C MET A 135 8.64 8.41 -24.86
N ASN A 136 8.34 7.90 -26.06
CA ASN A 136 7.34 8.47 -26.98
C ASN A 136 7.54 9.99 -27.22
N GLY A 137 8.80 10.43 -27.35
CA GLY A 137 9.16 11.83 -27.57
C GLY A 137 9.07 12.73 -26.35
N ARG A 138 8.77 12.18 -25.17
CA ARG A 138 8.68 12.93 -23.90
C ARG A 138 9.86 12.58 -22.99
N SER A 139 10.57 13.59 -22.53
CA SER A 139 11.63 13.45 -21.53
C SER A 139 11.10 13.57 -20.09
N GLU A 140 9.88 14.13 -19.91
CA GLU A 140 9.25 14.33 -18.62
C GLU A 140 7.72 14.24 -18.73
N THR A 141 7.08 13.75 -17.68
CA THR A 141 5.62 13.84 -17.47
C THR A 141 5.33 14.32 -16.05
N LYS A 142 4.28 15.12 -15.91
CA LYS A 142 3.74 15.53 -14.61
C LYS A 142 2.28 15.13 -14.56
N VAL A 143 1.92 14.47 -13.45
CA VAL A 143 0.54 14.05 -13.17
C VAL A 143 0.15 14.61 -11.81
N SER A 144 -0.95 15.33 -11.75
CA SER A 144 -1.61 15.66 -10.49
C SER A 144 -2.90 14.87 -10.36
N MET A 145 -3.19 14.41 -9.15
CA MET A 145 -4.38 13.61 -8.88
C MET A 145 -5.07 14.03 -7.58
N ALA A 146 -6.38 13.84 -7.56
CA ALA A 146 -7.19 13.93 -6.35
C ALA A 146 -8.08 12.69 -6.28
N ALA A 147 -8.07 12.02 -5.15
CA ALA A 147 -8.87 10.83 -4.90
C ALA A 147 -9.77 11.05 -3.68
N LYS A 148 -11.00 10.56 -3.74
CA LYS A 148 -11.99 10.65 -2.67
C LYS A 148 -12.76 9.35 -2.58
N TRP A 149 -12.86 8.81 -1.36
CA TRP A 149 -13.73 7.69 -1.07
C TRP A 149 -15.20 8.14 -1.11
N LEU A 150 -16.04 7.40 -1.80
CA LEU A 150 -17.46 7.74 -1.97
C LEU A 150 -18.36 6.89 -1.07
N SER A 151 -18.19 5.57 -1.15
CA SER A 151 -19.07 4.59 -0.50
C SER A 151 -18.45 3.19 -0.55
N PRO A 152 -19.04 2.17 0.06
CA PRO A 152 -18.81 0.79 -0.38
C PRO A 152 -19.07 0.64 -1.87
N CYS A 153 -18.46 -0.35 -2.52
CA CYS A 153 -18.74 -0.65 -3.93
C CYS A 153 -20.23 -0.90 -4.15
N LYS A 154 -20.75 -0.48 -5.30
CA LYS A 154 -22.18 -0.63 -5.62
C LYS A 154 -22.53 -2.12 -5.81
N PRO A 155 -23.80 -2.52 -5.59
CA PRO A 155 -24.25 -3.86 -5.92
C PRO A 155 -23.89 -4.24 -7.37
N GLY A 156 -23.29 -5.42 -7.54
CA GLY A 156 -22.82 -5.91 -8.84
C GLY A 156 -21.43 -5.43 -9.27
N GLN A 157 -20.83 -4.47 -8.58
CA GLN A 157 -19.42 -4.11 -8.79
C GLN A 157 -18.49 -5.12 -8.13
N LYS A 158 -17.41 -5.43 -8.81
CA LYS A 158 -16.33 -6.27 -8.28
C LYS A 158 -15.07 -5.40 -8.04
N PRO A 159 -14.21 -5.79 -7.10
CA PRO A 159 -12.90 -5.18 -6.99
C PRO A 159 -12.15 -5.20 -8.32
N GLY A 160 -11.59 -4.05 -8.71
CA GLY A 160 -10.97 -3.84 -10.02
C GLY A 160 -11.88 -3.22 -11.07
N ASP A 161 -13.19 -3.07 -10.81
CA ASP A 161 -14.09 -2.39 -11.72
C ASP A 161 -13.77 -0.89 -11.80
N VAL A 162 -13.63 -0.40 -13.01
CA VAL A 162 -13.40 1.02 -13.33
C VAL A 162 -14.54 1.54 -14.18
N ILE A 163 -15.11 2.65 -13.76
CA ILE A 163 -16.15 3.37 -14.50
C ILE A 163 -15.54 4.66 -15.01
N LEU A 164 -15.47 4.79 -16.32
CA LEU A 164 -15.04 6.01 -16.99
C LEU A 164 -16.28 6.88 -17.30
N PRO A 165 -16.13 8.22 -17.29
CA PRO A 165 -17.19 9.12 -17.75
C PRO A 165 -17.63 8.72 -19.17
N ASN A 166 -18.92 8.58 -19.39
CA ASN A 166 -19.53 8.26 -20.71
C ASN A 166 -19.17 6.86 -21.29
N MET A 167 -18.58 5.96 -20.50
CA MET A 167 -18.29 4.58 -20.91
C MET A 167 -18.94 3.59 -19.94
N LYS A 168 -19.24 2.38 -20.45
CA LYS A 168 -19.65 1.26 -19.58
C LYS A 168 -18.46 0.89 -18.68
N GLY A 169 -18.76 0.45 -17.46
CA GLY A 169 -17.72 -0.01 -16.52
C GLY A 169 -16.89 -1.14 -17.12
N ILE A 170 -15.60 -1.11 -16.86
CA ILE A 170 -14.60 -2.09 -17.30
C ILE A 170 -13.97 -2.67 -16.03
N ASN A 171 -13.86 -4.00 -15.95
CA ASN A 171 -13.05 -4.64 -14.92
C ASN A 171 -11.63 -4.79 -15.47
N ILE A 172 -10.70 -4.06 -14.89
CA ILE A 172 -9.29 -4.05 -15.34
C ILE A 172 -8.67 -5.44 -15.17
N ASN A 173 -8.98 -6.15 -14.09
CA ASN A 173 -8.45 -7.49 -13.86
C ASN A 173 -8.97 -8.50 -14.89
N GLU A 174 -10.26 -8.42 -15.22
CA GLU A 174 -10.84 -9.27 -16.25
C GLU A 174 -10.24 -8.94 -17.63
N MET A 175 -10.11 -7.64 -17.96
CA MET A 175 -9.50 -7.18 -19.21
C MET A 175 -8.04 -7.62 -19.35
N MET A 176 -7.23 -7.47 -18.28
CA MET A 176 -5.82 -7.89 -18.30
C MET A 176 -5.63 -9.40 -18.42
N ASN A 177 -6.63 -10.18 -18.00
CA ASN A 177 -6.64 -11.64 -18.14
C ASN A 177 -7.29 -12.12 -19.43
N ASP A 178 -7.88 -11.23 -20.23
CA ASP A 178 -8.49 -11.59 -21.52
C ASP A 178 -7.40 -11.94 -22.55
N PRO A 179 -7.43 -13.16 -23.14
CA PRO A 179 -6.42 -13.59 -24.11
C PRO A 179 -6.33 -12.68 -25.33
N LYS A 180 -7.47 -12.11 -25.78
CA LYS A 180 -7.51 -11.20 -26.93
C LYS A 180 -6.83 -9.89 -26.63
N PHE A 181 -7.05 -9.35 -25.41
CA PHE A 181 -6.37 -8.16 -24.98
C PHE A 181 -4.85 -8.38 -24.87
N GLN A 182 -4.42 -9.50 -24.31
CA GLN A 182 -3.01 -9.85 -24.22
C GLN A 182 -2.37 -10.02 -25.60
N GLU A 183 -3.09 -10.62 -26.55
CA GLU A 183 -2.61 -10.76 -27.93
C GLU A 183 -2.48 -9.41 -28.64
N MET A 184 -3.45 -8.51 -28.46
CA MET A 184 -3.41 -7.15 -28.97
C MET A 184 -2.20 -6.37 -28.43
N MET A 185 -1.91 -6.49 -27.14
CA MET A 185 -0.75 -5.85 -26.51
C MET A 185 0.58 -6.42 -27.02
N LYS A 186 0.63 -7.70 -27.43
CA LYS A 186 1.81 -8.31 -28.02
C LYS A 186 2.08 -7.81 -29.45
N ARG A 187 1.05 -7.45 -30.20
CA ARG A 187 1.17 -6.95 -31.60
C ARG A 187 1.63 -5.50 -31.68
N GLN A 188 1.57 -4.74 -30.57
CA GLN A 188 2.01 -3.34 -30.51
C GLN A 188 3.51 -3.19 -30.13
N LYS A 189 4.25 -4.29 -30.12
CA LYS A 189 5.70 -4.34 -29.96
C LYS A 189 6.33 -4.59 -31.30
#